data_ac22c5b887f59fd4e22cf926e9e78ea9
#
_entry.id   ac22c5b887f59fd4e22cf926e9e78ea9
#
_cell.length_a   1.000
_cell.length_b   1.000
_cell.length_c   1.000
_cell.angle_alpha   90.00
_cell.angle_beta   90.00
_cell.angle_gamma   90.00
#
_symmetry.space_group_name_H-M   'P 1'
#
loop_
_entity.id
_entity.type
_entity.pdbx_description
1 polymer ?
#
loop_
_entity_poly.entity_id
_entity_poly.type
_entity_poly.pdbx_seq_one_letter_code
_entity_poly.pdbx_strand_id
1 'polypeptide(L)'
;MKRTVHLITFIMLSALAMLCAAPVFGQVNLSGMEPMSADSLVKSRIRYFSPGSGGRDKVWDFSEKFGSRGSSQVMFMKDSLGVVSVMEPGRISHYRTTPDTLILSGRESTLEKRDYAVEKVSKKFPLAYGDSLAMPFRCEGMYCGDHPFREVGTTTVRVDACGSIVLGENDTIKNVLRVQTIDAYFVCMDIDTAALDTARLTQVIDERYEWYLPGSQYPIIEDVTSTTYFNMDAIGTTRRACCNLPEDLAACYVTPDDEEESDEQEGFPDDDGQVPDIIHYTVETVGKTIHISYDLDGDAVITTIVANHMGFLCMSRQWTQEAGQGYSVEMDCNGLRPGVYILYINVNGKVYSEKVTL
;
A
#
# COMPACT_ATOMS: atom_id res chain seq x y z
N MET A 1 -37.84 -15.72 -55.30
CA MET A 1 -36.97 -16.31 -54.25
C MET A 1 -35.51 -15.85 -54.24
N LYS A 2 -34.82 -15.64 -55.37
CA LYS A 2 -33.39 -15.23 -55.36
C LYS A 2 -33.15 -13.77 -54.84
N ARG A 3 -34.08 -12.83 -55.02
CA ARG A 3 -33.92 -11.42 -54.55
C ARG A 3 -34.10 -11.24 -53.04
N THR A 4 -34.90 -12.08 -52.40
CA THR A 4 -35.17 -12.04 -50.97
C THR A 4 -34.00 -12.59 -50.15
N VAL A 5 -33.27 -13.59 -50.67
CA VAL A 5 -32.10 -14.21 -50.04
C VAL A 5 -30.94 -13.20 -49.97
N HIS A 6 -30.72 -12.42 -51.07
CA HIS A 6 -29.65 -11.41 -51.05
C HIS A 6 -29.91 -10.24 -50.13
N LEU A 7 -31.16 -9.86 -49.90
CA LEU A 7 -31.49 -8.79 -48.97
C LEU A 7 -31.26 -9.21 -47.49
N ILE A 8 -31.62 -10.47 -47.16
CA ILE A 8 -31.39 -11.01 -45.80
C ILE A 8 -29.88 -11.20 -45.53
N THR A 9 -29.12 -11.62 -46.52
CA THR A 9 -27.66 -11.78 -46.36
C THR A 9 -26.97 -10.42 -46.20
N PHE A 10 -27.44 -9.38 -46.87
CA PHE A 10 -26.88 -8.02 -46.74
C PHE A 10 -27.22 -7.39 -45.39
N ILE A 11 -28.43 -7.64 -44.88
CA ILE A 11 -28.85 -7.14 -43.53
C ILE A 11 -28.10 -7.89 -42.42
N MET A 12 -27.84 -9.19 -42.57
CA MET A 12 -27.01 -9.95 -41.61
C MET A 12 -25.55 -9.54 -41.65
N LEU A 13 -24.98 -9.22 -42.82
CA LEU A 13 -23.60 -8.71 -42.90
C LEU A 13 -23.45 -7.30 -42.35
N SER A 14 -24.46 -6.44 -42.53
CA SER A 14 -24.44 -5.10 -41.94
C SER A 14 -24.69 -5.11 -40.43
N ALA A 15 -25.49 -6.02 -39.89
CA ALA A 15 -25.65 -6.23 -38.45
C ALA A 15 -24.40 -6.81 -37.79
N LEU A 16 -23.64 -7.65 -38.48
CA LEU A 16 -22.37 -8.21 -37.98
C LEU A 16 -21.23 -7.17 -37.99
N ALA A 17 -21.27 -6.18 -38.89
CA ALA A 17 -20.31 -5.08 -38.95
C ALA A 17 -20.54 -4.01 -37.89
N MET A 18 -21.75 -3.90 -37.31
CA MET A 18 -22.04 -2.97 -36.21
C MET A 18 -21.70 -3.50 -34.82
N LEU A 19 -21.33 -4.79 -34.69
CA LEU A 19 -21.00 -5.38 -33.38
C LEU A 19 -19.54 -5.24 -32.94
N CYS A 20 -18.66 -4.60 -33.72
CA CYS A 20 -17.23 -4.51 -33.43
C CYS A 20 -16.67 -3.10 -33.22
N ALA A 21 -17.51 -2.09 -33.06
CA ALA A 21 -17.03 -0.78 -32.58
C ALA A 21 -17.25 -0.68 -31.06
N ALA A 22 -16.65 -1.58 -30.29
CA ALA A 22 -16.41 -1.27 -28.91
C ALA A 22 -15.50 -0.02 -28.89
N PRO A 23 -15.87 1.07 -28.19
CA PRO A 23 -14.96 2.20 -28.06
C PRO A 23 -13.65 1.65 -27.49
N VAL A 24 -12.56 1.83 -28.22
CA VAL A 24 -11.22 1.53 -27.74
C VAL A 24 -10.96 2.60 -26.68
N PHE A 25 -11.36 2.30 -25.44
CA PHE A 25 -10.94 3.09 -24.30
C PHE A 25 -9.41 2.99 -24.24
N GLY A 26 -8.76 4.14 -24.07
CA GLY A 26 -7.33 4.30 -24.21
C GLY A 26 -6.55 3.18 -23.53
N GLN A 27 -5.66 2.57 -24.27
CA GLN A 27 -4.69 1.63 -23.72
C GLN A 27 -3.67 2.44 -22.92
N VAL A 28 -3.44 2.07 -21.67
CA VAL A 28 -2.28 2.56 -20.93
C VAL A 28 -1.05 1.92 -21.58
N ASN A 29 -0.23 2.73 -22.23
CA ASN A 29 0.88 2.23 -23.01
C ASN A 29 2.19 2.27 -22.24
N LEU A 30 2.93 1.17 -22.25
CA LEU A 30 4.24 1.00 -21.61
C LEU A 30 5.37 1.83 -22.20
N SER A 31 5.27 2.24 -23.45
CA SER A 31 6.37 2.96 -24.10
C SER A 31 6.80 4.26 -23.41
N GLY A 32 6.05 4.66 -22.37
CA GLY A 32 6.40 5.75 -21.48
C GLY A 32 6.81 5.33 -20.06
N MET A 33 6.85 4.03 -19.72
CA MET A 33 7.18 3.56 -18.37
C MET A 33 8.65 3.20 -18.15
N GLU A 34 9.55 3.59 -19.03
CA GLU A 34 10.95 3.62 -18.65
C GLU A 34 11.14 4.78 -17.68
N PRO A 35 11.29 4.53 -16.35
CA PRO A 35 11.63 5.58 -15.43
C PRO A 35 12.96 6.16 -15.89
N MET A 36 12.96 7.40 -16.32
CA MET A 36 14.20 8.05 -16.66
C MET A 36 14.98 8.32 -15.37
N SER A 37 16.29 8.20 -15.42
CA SER A 37 17.21 8.39 -14.29
C SER A 37 17.23 9.83 -13.70
N ALA A 38 16.29 10.66 -14.05
CA ALA A 38 16.14 12.03 -13.58
C ALA A 38 14.69 12.36 -13.18
N ASP A 39 13.76 11.39 -13.30
CA ASP A 39 12.38 11.66 -12.98
C ASP A 39 12.16 11.58 -11.48
N SER A 40 11.60 12.63 -10.94
CA SER A 40 11.01 12.64 -9.61
C SER A 40 9.56 13.06 -9.73
N LEU A 41 8.71 12.53 -8.86
CA LEU A 41 7.33 12.98 -8.75
C LEU A 41 6.99 13.26 -7.30
N VAL A 42 5.99 14.11 -7.09
CA VAL A 42 5.49 14.43 -5.77
C VAL A 42 4.17 13.69 -5.57
N LYS A 43 4.13 12.80 -4.58
CA LYS A 43 2.90 12.17 -4.12
C LYS A 43 2.36 12.94 -2.94
N SER A 44 1.15 13.47 -3.05
CA SER A 44 0.42 14.12 -1.97
C SER A 44 -0.51 13.11 -1.31
N ARG A 45 -0.46 12.99 0.02
CA ARG A 45 -1.46 12.20 0.76
C ARG A 45 -2.81 12.88 0.68
N ILE A 46 -3.85 12.10 0.46
CA ILE A 46 -5.23 12.54 0.45
C ILE A 46 -6.06 11.72 1.44
N ARG A 47 -7.25 12.17 1.77
CA ARG A 47 -8.17 11.40 2.61
C ARG A 47 -8.48 10.05 1.95
N TYR A 48 -8.49 9.00 2.75
CA TYR A 48 -8.92 7.67 2.29
C TYR A 48 -10.36 7.73 1.77
N PHE A 49 -10.63 7.02 0.72
CA PHE A 49 -11.96 6.89 0.13
C PHE A 49 -12.20 5.44 -0.30
N SER A 50 -13.47 5.06 -0.42
CA SER A 50 -13.81 3.76 -0.99
C SER A 50 -13.65 3.81 -2.51
N PRO A 51 -12.88 2.90 -3.13
CA PRO A 51 -12.70 2.88 -4.58
C PRO A 51 -14.00 2.56 -5.35
N GLY A 52 -15.02 2.06 -4.65
CA GLY A 52 -16.32 1.74 -5.25
C GLY A 52 -16.29 0.52 -6.17
N SER A 53 -17.44 0.16 -6.74
CA SER A 53 -17.57 -0.99 -7.63
C SER A 53 -16.92 -0.78 -9.00
N GLY A 54 -16.42 -1.88 -9.60
CA GLY A 54 -15.93 -1.90 -10.97
C GLY A 54 -17.03 -1.64 -12.01
N GLY A 55 -16.63 -1.55 -13.28
CA GLY A 55 -17.53 -1.40 -14.42
C GLY A 55 -17.13 -0.30 -15.41
N ARG A 56 -17.95 -0.16 -16.46
CA ARG A 56 -17.78 0.91 -17.47
C ARG A 56 -18.50 2.18 -17.05
N ASP A 57 -18.13 3.28 -17.68
CA ASP A 57 -18.77 4.59 -17.56
C ASP A 57 -18.88 5.07 -16.10
N LYS A 58 -17.84 4.73 -15.30
CA LYS A 58 -17.77 5.15 -13.91
C LYS A 58 -17.44 6.63 -13.82
N VAL A 59 -18.04 7.27 -12.81
CA VAL A 59 -17.69 8.63 -12.44
C VAL A 59 -17.17 8.59 -11.02
N TRP A 60 -15.89 8.95 -10.86
CA TRP A 60 -15.24 9.08 -9.56
C TRP A 60 -15.16 10.55 -9.20
N ASP A 61 -15.89 10.94 -8.18
CA ASP A 61 -15.91 12.32 -7.71
C ASP A 61 -14.86 12.49 -6.59
N PHE A 62 -13.84 13.26 -6.89
CA PHE A 62 -12.75 13.61 -5.98
C PHE A 62 -12.76 15.10 -5.60
N SER A 63 -13.80 15.86 -6.00
CA SER A 63 -13.88 17.32 -5.81
C SER A 63 -13.68 17.78 -4.36
N GLU A 64 -13.99 16.94 -3.37
CA GLU A 64 -13.86 17.25 -1.94
C GLU A 64 -12.72 16.47 -1.23
N LYS A 65 -11.85 15.79 -1.98
CA LYS A 65 -10.91 14.80 -1.38
C LYS A 65 -9.45 15.19 -1.39
N PHE A 66 -9.11 16.33 -1.99
CA PHE A 66 -7.72 16.74 -2.19
C PHE A 66 -7.13 17.66 -1.10
N GLY A 67 -7.68 17.69 0.11
CA GLY A 67 -6.95 18.24 1.23
C GLY A 67 -5.64 17.46 1.39
N SER A 68 -4.47 18.11 1.22
CA SER A 68 -3.18 17.45 1.32
C SER A 68 -2.80 17.23 2.78
N ARG A 69 -2.57 15.98 3.16
CA ARG A 69 -2.03 15.59 4.47
C ARG A 69 -0.51 15.39 4.43
N GLY A 70 0.16 16.25 3.71
CA GLY A 70 1.59 16.18 3.46
C GLY A 70 1.92 15.55 2.11
N SER A 71 3.10 15.85 1.62
CA SER A 71 3.61 15.35 0.35
C SER A 71 4.95 14.66 0.54
N SER A 72 5.28 13.74 -0.33
CA SER A 72 6.57 13.06 -0.36
C SER A 72 7.11 13.03 -1.79
N GLN A 73 8.41 13.21 -1.91
CA GLN A 73 9.09 13.06 -3.18
C GLN A 73 9.40 11.59 -3.43
N VAL A 74 9.08 11.12 -4.63
CA VAL A 74 9.45 9.81 -5.14
C VAL A 74 10.56 10.00 -6.16
N MET A 75 11.68 9.33 -5.97
CA MET A 75 12.83 9.42 -6.88
C MET A 75 13.03 8.10 -7.62
N PHE A 76 13.54 8.19 -8.83
CA PHE A 76 13.82 7.05 -9.69
C PHE A 76 15.31 7.02 -10.03
N MET A 77 15.92 5.85 -9.88
CA MET A 77 17.31 5.62 -10.27
C MET A 77 17.37 4.36 -11.12
N LYS A 78 18.03 4.45 -12.26
CA LYS A 78 18.29 3.30 -13.14
C LYS A 78 19.78 2.94 -13.04
N ASP A 79 20.06 1.68 -12.77
CA ASP A 79 21.44 1.17 -12.75
C ASP A 79 21.94 0.75 -14.14
N SER A 80 23.19 0.33 -14.22
CA SER A 80 23.83 -0.13 -15.47
C SER A 80 23.25 -1.43 -16.02
N LEU A 81 22.49 -2.19 -15.22
CA LEU A 81 21.84 -3.44 -15.59
C LEU A 81 20.37 -3.21 -16.02
N GLY A 82 19.91 -1.96 -16.00
CA GLY A 82 18.55 -1.59 -16.36
C GLY A 82 17.52 -1.80 -15.25
N VAL A 83 17.96 -2.08 -14.01
CA VAL A 83 17.06 -2.12 -12.85
C VAL A 83 16.73 -0.70 -12.42
N VAL A 84 15.45 -0.44 -12.23
CA VAL A 84 14.97 0.85 -11.75
C VAL A 84 14.61 0.75 -10.29
N SER A 85 15.29 1.52 -9.47
CA SER A 85 14.99 1.69 -8.06
C SER A 85 14.04 2.87 -7.87
N VAL A 86 12.86 2.59 -7.33
CA VAL A 86 11.85 3.59 -6.94
C VAL A 86 12.00 3.83 -5.46
N MET A 87 12.43 5.03 -5.09
CA MET A 87 12.69 5.43 -3.71
C MET A 87 11.52 6.27 -3.21
N GLU A 88 10.81 5.76 -2.24
CA GLU A 88 9.76 6.42 -1.47
C GLU A 88 10.21 6.53 -0.01
N PRO A 89 9.66 7.43 0.82
CA PRO A 89 9.97 7.48 2.24
C PRO A 89 9.85 6.09 2.90
N GLY A 90 10.92 5.65 3.54
CA GLY A 90 11.00 4.36 4.25
C GLY A 90 11.01 3.11 3.37
N ARG A 91 11.02 3.22 2.03
CA ARG A 91 10.98 2.07 1.13
C ARG A 91 11.70 2.31 -0.20
N ILE A 92 12.43 1.31 -0.64
CA ILE A 92 13.00 1.23 -1.99
C ILE A 92 12.42 -0.01 -2.68
N SER A 93 11.92 0.14 -3.88
CA SER A 93 11.41 -0.97 -4.70
C SER A 93 12.22 -1.06 -5.99
N HIS A 94 12.70 -2.27 -6.32
CA HIS A 94 13.53 -2.53 -7.48
C HIS A 94 12.71 -3.18 -8.58
N TYR A 95 12.66 -2.55 -9.74
CA TYR A 95 11.90 -3.03 -10.88
C TYR A 95 12.80 -3.35 -12.07
N ARG A 96 12.43 -4.40 -12.79
CA ARG A 96 12.92 -4.67 -14.14
C ARG A 96 11.77 -4.50 -15.12
N THR A 97 12.07 -3.96 -16.28
CA THR A 97 11.10 -3.81 -17.37
C THR A 97 11.49 -4.70 -18.53
N THR A 98 10.51 -5.39 -19.10
CA THR A 98 10.59 -5.98 -20.44
C THR A 98 9.69 -5.16 -21.38
N PRO A 99 9.67 -5.40 -22.70
CA PRO A 99 8.83 -4.64 -23.61
C PRO A 99 7.34 -4.60 -23.25
N ASP A 100 6.84 -5.61 -22.52
CA ASP A 100 5.43 -5.75 -22.17
C ASP A 100 5.16 -5.98 -20.68
N THR A 101 6.19 -6.01 -19.83
CA THR A 101 5.99 -6.44 -18.44
C THR A 101 6.83 -5.60 -17.47
N LEU A 102 6.18 -5.17 -16.38
CA LEU A 102 6.83 -4.57 -15.21
C LEU A 102 6.95 -5.64 -14.11
N ILE A 103 8.18 -5.89 -13.68
CA ILE A 103 8.53 -6.95 -12.73
C ILE A 103 9.14 -6.32 -11.49
N LEU A 104 8.59 -6.59 -10.32
CA LEU A 104 9.21 -6.27 -9.04
C LEU A 104 10.23 -7.36 -8.71
N SER A 105 11.51 -7.00 -8.69
CA SER A 105 12.63 -7.92 -8.41
C SER A 105 13.06 -7.92 -6.94
N GLY A 106 12.84 -6.81 -6.23
CA GLY A 106 13.20 -6.68 -4.83
C GLY A 106 12.51 -5.49 -4.17
N ARG A 107 12.54 -5.48 -2.83
CA ARG A 107 12.07 -4.37 -2.02
C ARG A 107 12.90 -4.28 -0.76
N GLU A 108 13.25 -3.07 -0.37
CA GLU A 108 14.01 -2.80 0.84
C GLU A 108 13.34 -1.72 1.68
N SER A 109 13.44 -1.85 2.99
CA SER A 109 13.10 -0.84 3.98
C SER A 109 14.17 -0.84 5.07
N THR A 110 14.04 0.02 6.08
CA THR A 110 14.95 0.00 7.24
C THR A 110 14.89 -1.31 8.02
N LEU A 111 13.78 -2.04 7.95
CA LEU A 111 13.56 -3.27 8.72
C LEU A 111 13.62 -4.53 7.87
N GLU A 112 13.38 -4.43 6.57
CA GLU A 112 13.17 -5.60 5.73
C GLU A 112 13.90 -5.48 4.41
N LYS A 113 14.43 -6.61 3.98
CA LYS A 113 14.90 -6.82 2.61
C LYS A 113 14.16 -8.00 2.01
N ARG A 114 13.62 -7.82 0.80
CA ARG A 114 12.88 -8.82 0.03
C ARG A 114 13.52 -9.03 -1.32
N ASP A 115 13.78 -10.28 -1.66
CA ASP A 115 14.26 -10.72 -2.97
C ASP A 115 13.23 -11.69 -3.57
N TYR A 116 12.70 -11.39 -4.74
CA TYR A 116 11.69 -12.21 -5.39
C TYR A 116 12.35 -13.33 -6.21
N ALA A 117 12.50 -14.51 -5.61
CA ALA A 117 13.07 -15.70 -6.24
C ALA A 117 12.19 -16.24 -7.38
N VAL A 118 10.86 -16.10 -7.26
CA VAL A 118 9.91 -16.21 -8.37
C VAL A 118 9.40 -14.80 -8.63
N GLU A 119 9.68 -14.31 -9.83
CA GLU A 119 9.43 -12.93 -10.22
C GLU A 119 8.00 -12.49 -9.95
N LYS A 120 7.86 -11.36 -9.26
CA LYS A 120 6.57 -10.74 -9.02
C LYS A 120 6.21 -9.82 -10.16
N VAL A 121 5.38 -10.31 -11.09
CA VAL A 121 4.86 -9.47 -12.16
C VAL A 121 3.89 -8.45 -11.58
N SER A 122 4.28 -7.17 -11.63
CA SER A 122 3.44 -6.08 -11.16
C SER A 122 2.37 -5.70 -12.18
N LYS A 123 2.74 -5.64 -13.46
CA LYS A 123 1.80 -5.29 -14.56
C LYS A 123 2.28 -5.89 -15.87
N LYS A 124 1.34 -6.23 -16.72
CA LYS A 124 1.61 -6.64 -18.10
C LYS A 124 0.84 -5.73 -19.06
N PHE A 125 1.50 -5.26 -20.08
CA PHE A 125 0.99 -4.25 -21.02
C PHE A 125 0.84 -4.79 -22.43
N PRO A 126 -0.01 -4.22 -23.28
CA PRO A 126 -0.90 -3.10 -22.96
C PRO A 126 -2.02 -3.52 -22.03
N LEU A 127 -2.58 -2.56 -21.26
CA LEU A 127 -3.71 -2.78 -20.37
C LEU A 127 -4.97 -2.15 -20.97
N ALA A 128 -6.04 -2.92 -21.06
CA ALA A 128 -7.36 -2.47 -21.50
C ALA A 128 -8.45 -2.91 -20.52
N TYR A 129 -9.58 -2.23 -20.51
CA TYR A 129 -10.71 -2.60 -19.66
C TYR A 129 -11.14 -4.05 -19.88
N GLY A 130 -11.20 -4.81 -18.81
CA GLY A 130 -11.54 -6.24 -18.80
C GLY A 130 -10.35 -7.18 -18.78
N ASP A 131 -9.13 -6.65 -19.00
CA ASP A 131 -7.91 -7.47 -18.88
C ASP A 131 -7.71 -7.93 -17.45
N SER A 132 -7.24 -9.16 -17.30
CA SER A 132 -6.93 -9.77 -16.03
C SER A 132 -5.74 -10.71 -16.13
N LEU A 133 -4.87 -10.66 -15.13
CA LEU A 133 -3.67 -11.49 -15.01
C LEU A 133 -3.58 -12.00 -13.58
N ALA A 134 -3.29 -13.28 -13.39
CA ALA A 134 -2.98 -13.87 -12.10
C ALA A 134 -1.66 -14.64 -12.20
N MET A 135 -0.69 -14.30 -11.36
CA MET A 135 0.66 -14.89 -11.38
C MET A 135 1.12 -15.22 -9.97
N PRO A 136 1.66 -16.42 -9.73
CA PRO A 136 2.27 -16.75 -8.46
C PRO A 136 3.58 -15.97 -8.28
N PHE A 137 3.93 -15.71 -7.04
CA PHE A 137 5.25 -15.19 -6.67
C PHE A 137 5.77 -15.86 -5.42
N ARG A 138 7.08 -15.82 -5.25
CA ARG A 138 7.78 -16.24 -4.05
C ARG A 138 8.89 -15.25 -3.73
N CYS A 139 8.90 -14.80 -2.49
CA CYS A 139 9.91 -13.93 -1.95
C CYS A 139 10.68 -14.65 -0.86
N GLU A 140 11.97 -14.43 -0.80
CA GLU A 140 12.81 -14.74 0.33
C GLU A 140 13.33 -13.41 0.88
N GLY A 141 13.29 -13.25 2.19
CA GLY A 141 13.62 -11.97 2.79
C GLY A 141 14.34 -12.11 4.12
N MET A 142 14.79 -10.97 4.60
CA MET A 142 15.44 -10.82 5.89
C MET A 142 14.76 -9.68 6.64
N TYR A 143 14.37 -9.93 7.89
CA TYR A 143 13.80 -8.93 8.79
C TYR A 143 14.81 -8.59 9.88
N CYS A 144 15.01 -7.32 10.16
CA CYS A 144 15.99 -6.82 11.13
C CYS A 144 17.42 -7.38 10.97
N GLY A 145 17.77 -7.83 9.76
CA GLY A 145 19.10 -8.30 9.41
C GLY A 145 19.44 -9.74 9.81
N ASP A 146 18.64 -10.40 10.64
CA ASP A 146 18.95 -11.72 11.21
C ASP A 146 17.76 -12.72 11.24
N HIS A 147 16.56 -12.29 10.85
CA HIS A 147 15.37 -13.14 10.83
C HIS A 147 14.94 -13.45 9.40
N PRO A 148 15.31 -14.60 8.84
CA PRO A 148 14.90 -14.97 7.49
C PRO A 148 13.39 -15.26 7.45
N PHE A 149 12.76 -14.82 6.37
CA PHE A 149 11.34 -15.11 6.10
C PHE A 149 11.11 -15.47 4.65
N ARG A 150 9.97 -16.09 4.39
CA ARG A 150 9.50 -16.42 3.05
C ARG A 150 8.06 -15.96 2.87
N GLU A 151 7.80 -15.40 1.70
CA GLU A 151 6.46 -15.10 1.24
C GLU A 151 6.11 -15.98 0.04
N VAL A 152 4.91 -16.54 0.05
CA VAL A 152 4.37 -17.30 -1.08
C VAL A 152 2.96 -16.82 -1.35
N GLY A 153 2.69 -16.41 -2.56
CA GLY A 153 1.39 -15.83 -2.88
C GLY A 153 1.11 -15.68 -4.36
N THR A 154 0.07 -14.94 -4.64
CA THR A 154 -0.40 -14.64 -5.99
C THR A 154 -0.68 -13.15 -6.11
N THR A 155 -0.18 -12.55 -7.17
CA THR A 155 -0.58 -11.22 -7.63
C THR A 155 -1.68 -11.37 -8.65
N THR A 156 -2.82 -10.72 -8.45
CA THR A 156 -3.90 -10.61 -9.43
C THR A 156 -4.00 -9.15 -9.86
N VAL A 157 -3.85 -8.88 -11.14
CA VAL A 157 -4.00 -7.56 -11.74
C VAL A 157 -5.23 -7.58 -12.63
N ARG A 158 -6.09 -6.59 -12.50
CA ARG A 158 -7.31 -6.48 -13.29
C ARG A 158 -7.57 -5.03 -13.65
N VAL A 159 -7.89 -4.75 -14.91
CA VAL A 159 -8.47 -3.47 -15.30
C VAL A 159 -9.98 -3.56 -15.09
N ASP A 160 -10.41 -3.21 -13.90
CA ASP A 160 -11.75 -3.51 -13.39
C ASP A 160 -12.77 -2.40 -13.69
N ALA A 161 -12.31 -1.20 -14.03
CA ALA A 161 -13.19 -0.09 -14.33
C ALA A 161 -12.58 0.90 -15.34
N CYS A 162 -13.45 1.60 -16.05
CA CYS A 162 -13.09 2.75 -16.86
C CYS A 162 -14.18 3.84 -16.78
N GLY A 163 -13.77 5.10 -16.96
CA GLY A 163 -14.73 6.20 -16.82
C GLY A 163 -14.07 7.57 -16.79
N SER A 164 -14.56 8.42 -15.90
CA SER A 164 -14.13 9.80 -15.74
C SER A 164 -13.90 10.15 -14.28
N ILE A 165 -12.93 11.02 -14.03
CA ILE A 165 -12.66 11.63 -12.72
C ILE A 165 -13.15 13.07 -12.74
N VAL A 166 -13.91 13.45 -11.71
CA VAL A 166 -14.32 14.83 -11.44
C VAL A 166 -13.41 15.38 -10.34
N LEU A 167 -12.68 16.45 -10.64
CA LEU A 167 -11.80 17.15 -9.70
C LEU A 167 -12.45 18.40 -9.12
N GLY A 168 -13.39 19.02 -9.82
CA GLY A 168 -14.12 20.23 -9.44
C GLY A 168 -15.33 20.47 -10.34
N GLU A 169 -16.05 21.56 -10.12
CA GLU A 169 -17.33 21.84 -10.82
C GLU A 169 -17.23 21.78 -12.35
N ASN A 170 -16.09 22.15 -12.93
CA ASN A 170 -15.90 22.19 -14.39
C ASN A 170 -14.76 21.29 -14.88
N ASP A 171 -14.08 20.58 -13.99
CA ASP A 171 -12.90 19.80 -14.33
C ASP A 171 -13.17 18.31 -14.27
N THR A 172 -13.38 17.75 -15.44
CA THR A 172 -13.61 16.32 -15.61
C THR A 172 -12.57 15.73 -16.55
N ILE A 173 -11.79 14.79 -16.02
CA ILE A 173 -10.81 14.01 -16.79
C ILE A 173 -11.53 12.75 -17.31
N LYS A 174 -11.53 12.57 -18.64
CA LYS A 174 -12.18 11.43 -19.31
C LYS A 174 -11.18 10.35 -19.69
N ASN A 175 -11.69 9.18 -20.04
CA ASN A 175 -10.94 8.02 -20.50
C ASN A 175 -9.95 7.48 -19.47
N VAL A 176 -10.31 7.54 -18.21
CA VAL A 176 -9.51 7.01 -17.10
C VAL A 176 -9.70 5.51 -17.01
N LEU A 177 -8.61 4.76 -16.86
CA LEU A 177 -8.62 3.34 -16.53
C LEU A 177 -8.30 3.16 -15.04
N ARG A 178 -9.05 2.27 -14.37
CA ARG A 178 -8.74 1.83 -13.03
C ARG A 178 -8.15 0.43 -13.06
N VAL A 179 -6.99 0.27 -12.48
CA VAL A 179 -6.29 -1.01 -12.30
C VAL A 179 -6.39 -1.42 -10.85
N GLN A 180 -7.00 -2.57 -10.60
CA GLN A 180 -6.99 -3.24 -9.31
C GLN A 180 -5.83 -4.23 -9.28
N THR A 181 -4.99 -4.16 -8.25
CA THR A 181 -3.97 -5.17 -7.96
C THR A 181 -4.23 -5.76 -6.60
N ILE A 182 -4.36 -7.08 -6.52
CA ILE A 182 -4.49 -7.81 -5.26
C ILE A 182 -3.28 -8.73 -5.12
N ASP A 183 -2.49 -8.49 -4.08
CA ASP A 183 -1.44 -9.40 -3.65
C ASP A 183 -1.96 -10.18 -2.43
N ALA A 184 -2.20 -11.46 -2.61
CA ALA A 184 -2.63 -12.35 -1.53
C ALA A 184 -1.51 -13.35 -1.24
N TYR A 185 -0.90 -13.28 -0.05
CA TYR A 185 0.26 -14.10 0.28
C TYR A 185 0.31 -14.52 1.74
N PHE A 186 1.03 -15.61 1.98
CA PHE A 186 1.37 -16.10 3.30
C PHE A 186 2.81 -15.74 3.64
N VAL A 187 3.04 -15.32 4.88
CA VAL A 187 4.36 -15.05 5.43
C VAL A 187 4.73 -16.18 6.38
N CYS A 188 5.90 -16.78 6.14
CA CYS A 188 6.47 -17.80 6.98
C CYS A 188 7.83 -17.33 7.48
N MET A 189 8.01 -17.29 8.79
CA MET A 189 9.30 -17.10 9.42
C MET A 189 9.92 -18.48 9.70
N ASP A 190 11.22 -18.53 9.73
CA ASP A 190 12.02 -19.77 9.93
C ASP A 190 11.81 -20.79 8.81
N ILE A 191 12.73 -20.78 7.87
CA ILE A 191 12.73 -21.50 6.60
C ILE A 191 12.71 -23.03 6.77
N ASP A 192 12.85 -23.54 7.98
CA ASP A 192 13.13 -24.96 8.27
C ASP A 192 11.91 -25.86 8.40
N THR A 193 10.71 -25.35 8.09
CA THR A 193 9.50 -26.16 8.23
C THR A 193 9.09 -26.83 6.94
N ALA A 194 9.38 -28.12 6.84
CA ALA A 194 8.94 -29.00 5.75
C ALA A 194 7.41 -29.22 5.69
N ALA A 195 6.64 -28.67 6.60
CA ALA A 195 5.19 -28.75 6.64
C ALA A 195 4.60 -27.37 6.98
N LEU A 196 4.24 -26.63 5.95
CA LEU A 196 3.46 -25.40 6.06
C LEU A 196 2.02 -25.75 6.50
N ASP A 197 1.76 -25.70 7.80
CA ASP A 197 0.38 -25.66 8.29
C ASP A 197 -0.19 -24.27 8.02
N THR A 198 -0.88 -24.13 6.89
CA THR A 198 -1.43 -22.84 6.43
C THR A 198 -2.42 -22.21 7.42
N ALA A 199 -3.00 -23.00 8.32
CA ALA A 199 -3.88 -22.52 9.38
C ALA A 199 -3.15 -21.69 10.46
N ARG A 200 -1.81 -21.78 10.51
CA ARG A 200 -0.97 -21.05 11.47
C ARG A 200 -0.09 -19.99 10.83
N LEU A 201 -0.24 -19.77 9.53
CA LEU A 201 0.51 -18.75 8.83
C LEU A 201 -0.20 -17.42 8.91
N THR A 202 0.58 -16.38 8.92
CA THR A 202 0.06 -15.03 8.70
C THR A 202 -0.24 -14.86 7.22
N GLN A 203 -1.47 -14.51 6.90
CA GLN A 203 -1.87 -14.13 5.56
C GLN A 203 -1.95 -12.61 5.47
N VAL A 204 -1.44 -12.07 4.38
CA VAL A 204 -1.55 -10.64 4.05
C VAL A 204 -2.29 -10.51 2.73
N ILE A 205 -3.22 -9.57 2.67
CA ILE A 205 -3.91 -9.18 1.44
C ILE A 205 -3.70 -7.69 1.25
N ASP A 206 -2.90 -7.35 0.24
CA ASP A 206 -2.69 -5.97 -0.20
C ASP A 206 -3.59 -5.72 -1.41
N GLU A 207 -4.57 -4.85 -1.26
CA GLU A 207 -5.45 -4.43 -2.32
C GLU A 207 -5.12 -2.99 -2.71
N ARG A 208 -4.80 -2.78 -3.98
CA ARG A 208 -4.42 -1.49 -4.54
C ARG A 208 -5.32 -1.16 -5.71
N TYR A 209 -5.80 0.07 -5.73
CA TYR A 209 -6.50 0.67 -6.87
C TYR A 209 -5.69 1.84 -7.40
N GLU A 210 -5.51 1.88 -8.70
CA GLU A 210 -4.70 2.88 -9.38
C GLU A 210 -5.48 3.43 -10.57
N TRP A 211 -5.61 4.76 -10.65
CA TRP A 211 -6.29 5.44 -11.75
C TRP A 211 -5.27 6.04 -12.70
N TYR A 212 -5.33 5.63 -13.95
CA TYR A 212 -4.39 6.02 -15.00
C TYR A 212 -5.07 6.88 -16.06
N LEU A 213 -4.41 7.96 -16.46
CA LEU A 213 -4.76 8.70 -17.67
C LEU A 213 -4.17 8.00 -18.90
N PRO A 214 -4.79 8.15 -20.09
CA PRO A 214 -4.20 7.70 -21.32
C PRO A 214 -2.80 8.29 -21.52
N GLY A 215 -1.80 7.45 -21.74
CA GLY A 215 -0.41 7.88 -21.92
C GLY A 215 0.34 8.28 -20.64
N SER A 216 -0.29 8.22 -19.49
CA SER A 216 0.39 8.46 -18.22
C SER A 216 1.22 7.25 -17.79
N GLN A 217 2.45 7.51 -17.35
CA GLN A 217 3.36 6.48 -16.81
C GLN A 217 2.98 6.06 -15.38
N TYR A 218 2.43 6.99 -14.62
CA TYR A 218 2.11 6.84 -13.21
C TYR A 218 0.62 7.03 -12.96
N PRO A 219 0.06 6.36 -11.94
CA PRO A 219 -1.30 6.63 -11.54
C PRO A 219 -1.41 8.05 -11.00
N ILE A 220 -2.48 8.74 -11.39
CA ILE A 220 -2.80 10.06 -10.84
C ILE A 220 -3.42 9.97 -9.45
N ILE A 221 -4.06 8.85 -9.14
CA ILE A 221 -4.61 8.54 -7.83
C ILE A 221 -4.27 7.08 -7.52
N GLU A 222 -3.87 6.82 -6.29
CA GLU A 222 -3.59 5.50 -5.75
C GLU A 222 -4.32 5.34 -4.42
N ASP A 223 -5.01 4.22 -4.23
CA ASP A 223 -5.57 3.77 -2.97
C ASP A 223 -5.00 2.40 -2.62
N VAL A 224 -4.56 2.21 -1.39
CA VAL A 224 -3.98 0.95 -0.92
C VAL A 224 -4.59 0.59 0.42
N THR A 225 -5.14 -0.61 0.49
CA THR A 225 -5.57 -1.24 1.73
C THR A 225 -4.75 -2.51 1.94
N SER A 226 -4.10 -2.63 3.09
CA SER A 226 -3.37 -3.83 3.50
C SER A 226 -4.04 -4.43 4.72
N THR A 227 -4.46 -5.68 4.63
CA THR A 227 -5.11 -6.41 5.73
C THR A 227 -4.30 -7.65 6.08
N THR A 228 -3.98 -7.77 7.35
CA THR A 228 -3.26 -8.92 7.90
C THR A 228 -4.23 -9.83 8.65
N TYR A 229 -4.14 -11.12 8.36
CA TYR A 229 -4.96 -12.17 8.97
C TYR A 229 -4.07 -13.16 9.72
N PHE A 230 -4.54 -13.60 10.87
CA PHE A 230 -3.97 -14.72 11.62
C PHE A 230 -5.09 -15.68 12.03
N ASN A 231 -4.97 -16.95 11.73
CA ASN A 231 -6.03 -17.95 11.91
C ASN A 231 -7.37 -17.53 11.25
N MET A 232 -7.30 -16.88 10.08
CA MET A 232 -8.44 -16.34 9.33
C MET A 232 -9.13 -15.11 9.97
N ASP A 233 -8.69 -14.66 11.12
CA ASP A 233 -9.19 -13.44 11.75
C ASP A 233 -8.34 -12.24 11.29
N ALA A 234 -8.99 -11.15 10.91
CA ALA A 234 -8.31 -9.90 10.58
C ALA A 234 -7.74 -9.28 11.86
N ILE A 235 -6.41 -9.18 11.94
CA ILE A 235 -5.70 -8.65 13.12
C ILE A 235 -5.21 -7.23 12.92
N GLY A 236 -5.23 -6.71 11.70
CA GLY A 236 -4.85 -5.34 11.39
C GLY A 236 -5.22 -4.96 9.97
N THR A 237 -5.58 -3.70 9.79
CA THR A 237 -5.82 -3.12 8.47
C THR A 237 -5.23 -1.73 8.43
N THR A 238 -4.40 -1.47 7.43
CA THR A 238 -3.87 -0.14 7.14
C THR A 238 -4.45 0.35 5.82
N ARG A 239 -4.65 1.66 5.72
CA ARG A 239 -5.21 2.30 4.53
C ARG A 239 -4.44 3.56 4.23
N ARG A 240 -4.18 3.80 2.96
CA ARG A 240 -3.57 5.03 2.48
C ARG A 240 -4.12 5.38 1.12
N ALA A 241 -4.26 6.68 0.86
CA ALA A 241 -4.56 7.18 -0.46
C ALA A 241 -3.61 8.33 -0.78
N CYS A 242 -3.18 8.42 -2.02
CA CYS A 242 -2.35 9.51 -2.50
C CYS A 242 -2.73 9.90 -3.93
N CYS A 243 -2.40 11.12 -4.28
CA CYS A 243 -2.52 11.62 -5.64
C CYS A 243 -1.17 12.11 -6.16
N ASN A 244 -1.01 12.01 -7.47
CA ASN A 244 0.07 12.58 -8.25
C ASN A 244 -0.56 13.30 -9.44
N LEU A 245 -1.09 14.49 -9.17
CA LEU A 245 -1.70 15.31 -10.21
C LEU A 245 -0.60 16.03 -10.99
N PRO A 246 -0.78 16.28 -12.30
CA PRO A 246 0.04 17.23 -13.04
C PRO A 246 0.16 18.57 -12.31
N GLU A 247 1.31 19.23 -12.39
CA GLU A 247 1.61 20.42 -11.58
C GLU A 247 0.55 21.54 -11.72
N ASP A 248 0.03 21.74 -12.91
CA ASP A 248 -1.02 22.71 -13.22
C ASP A 248 -2.34 22.37 -12.50
N LEU A 249 -2.69 21.09 -12.42
CA LEU A 249 -3.86 20.62 -11.68
C LEU A 249 -3.59 20.56 -10.17
N ALA A 250 -2.40 20.14 -9.76
CA ALA A 250 -2.04 20.05 -8.33
C ALA A 250 -2.14 21.43 -7.65
N ALA A 251 -1.71 22.49 -8.31
CA ALA A 251 -1.79 23.85 -7.78
C ALA A 251 -3.24 24.33 -7.56
N CYS A 252 -4.22 23.75 -8.27
CA CYS A 252 -5.62 24.12 -8.13
C CYS A 252 -6.37 23.34 -7.06
N TYR A 253 -5.96 22.07 -6.76
CA TYR A 253 -6.75 21.14 -5.96
C TYR A 253 -6.07 20.61 -4.71
N VAL A 254 -4.74 20.65 -4.64
CA VAL A 254 -3.99 20.20 -3.46
C VAL A 254 -3.64 21.39 -2.60
N THR A 255 -4.50 21.72 -1.65
CA THR A 255 -4.21 22.74 -0.64
C THR A 255 -3.62 22.07 0.60
N PRO A 256 -2.57 22.63 1.23
CA PRO A 256 -2.16 22.20 2.55
C PRO A 256 -3.32 22.38 3.52
N ASP A 257 -3.68 21.36 4.27
CA ASP A 257 -4.64 21.53 5.38
C ASP A 257 -3.94 22.36 6.48
N ASP A 258 -4.37 23.59 6.65
CA ASP A 258 -3.92 24.48 7.77
C ASP A 258 -4.68 24.18 9.07
N GLU A 259 -5.59 23.21 9.10
CA GLU A 259 -6.37 22.87 10.28
C GLU A 259 -6.21 21.38 10.63
N GLU A 260 -5.59 21.15 11.78
CA GLU A 260 -5.54 19.85 12.47
C GLU A 260 -6.95 19.46 12.93
N GLU A 261 -7.74 18.80 12.08
CA GLU A 261 -8.81 17.94 12.57
C GLU A 261 -8.22 16.57 12.87
N SER A 262 -8.18 16.25 14.15
CA SER A 262 -7.76 14.99 14.71
C SER A 262 -8.73 13.87 14.30
N ASP A 263 -8.53 13.27 13.13
CA ASP A 263 -9.07 11.95 12.83
C ASP A 263 -8.03 10.91 13.24
N GLU A 264 -8.36 10.14 14.25
CA GLU A 264 -7.61 8.99 14.74
C GLU A 264 -7.36 7.99 13.58
N GLN A 265 -6.22 8.13 12.92
CA GLN A 265 -5.64 7.09 12.09
C GLN A 265 -4.23 6.83 12.59
N GLU A 266 -4.06 5.68 13.23
CA GLU A 266 -2.76 5.11 13.57
C GLU A 266 -1.90 4.96 12.32
N GLY A 267 -1.13 6.00 12.02
CA GLY A 267 -0.05 5.97 11.05
C GLY A 267 1.18 6.51 11.73
N PHE A 268 2.28 5.77 11.70
CA PHE A 268 3.56 6.22 12.23
C PHE A 268 3.94 7.57 11.60
N PRO A 269 4.26 8.61 12.40
CA PRO A 269 4.67 9.90 11.86
C PRO A 269 6.07 9.79 11.24
N ASP A 270 6.23 10.34 10.04
CA ASP A 270 7.56 10.68 9.51
C ASP A 270 8.10 11.88 10.34
N ASP A 271 9.18 11.63 11.08
CA ASP A 271 9.83 12.59 11.95
C ASP A 271 10.75 13.53 11.15
N ASP A 272 10.41 14.82 11.11
CA ASP A 272 11.37 15.92 10.85
C ASP A 272 11.12 17.18 11.69
N GLY A 273 10.38 17.06 12.77
CA GLY A 273 10.32 18.06 13.82
C GLY A 273 10.73 17.42 15.13
N GLN A 274 11.89 17.78 15.69
CA GLN A 274 12.28 17.33 17.03
C GLN A 274 11.22 17.78 18.04
N VAL A 275 10.19 16.92 18.21
CA VAL A 275 9.31 17.01 19.37
C VAL A 275 10.18 16.68 20.58
N PRO A 276 10.30 17.54 21.59
CA PRO A 276 11.07 17.23 22.79
C PRO A 276 10.63 15.91 23.39
N ASP A 277 11.58 15.15 23.94
CA ASP A 277 11.22 13.94 24.68
C ASP A 277 10.41 14.36 25.90
N ILE A 278 9.13 13.99 25.92
CA ILE A 278 8.22 14.27 27.05
C ILE A 278 8.07 13.06 27.97
N ILE A 279 8.73 11.93 27.65
CA ILE A 279 8.71 10.72 28.45
C ILE A 279 10.13 10.24 28.74
N HIS A 280 10.37 9.90 29.99
CA HIS A 280 11.54 9.15 30.47
C HIS A 280 11.05 7.80 30.97
N TYR A 281 11.50 6.70 30.39
CA TYR A 281 10.95 5.39 30.71
C TYR A 281 12.04 4.33 30.88
N THR A 282 11.68 3.27 31.59
CA THR A 282 12.44 2.01 31.69
C THR A 282 11.49 0.82 31.45
N VAL A 283 12.00 -0.21 30.79
CA VAL A 283 11.24 -1.43 30.50
C VAL A 283 11.94 -2.63 31.12
N GLU A 284 11.21 -3.41 31.90
CA GLU A 284 11.67 -4.67 32.47
C GLU A 284 10.70 -5.78 32.13
N THR A 285 11.22 -6.98 31.90
CA THR A 285 10.39 -8.18 31.65
C THR A 285 10.58 -9.16 32.79
N VAL A 286 9.51 -9.51 33.48
CA VAL A 286 9.51 -10.50 34.56
C VAL A 286 8.55 -11.63 34.18
N GLY A 287 9.10 -12.79 33.84
CA GLY A 287 8.31 -13.89 33.30
C GLY A 287 7.67 -13.51 31.98
N LYS A 288 6.36 -13.47 31.94
CA LYS A 288 5.56 -13.03 30.77
C LYS A 288 4.81 -11.70 31.02
N THR A 289 5.34 -10.88 31.91
CA THR A 289 4.80 -9.55 32.15
C THR A 289 5.84 -8.51 31.82
N ILE A 290 5.47 -7.52 30.98
CA ILE A 290 6.30 -6.37 30.67
C ILE A 290 5.90 -5.25 31.65
N HIS A 291 6.88 -4.74 32.38
CA HIS A 291 6.73 -3.62 33.31
C HIS A 291 7.35 -2.39 32.66
N ILE A 292 6.60 -1.31 32.54
CA ILE A 292 7.04 -0.02 32.00
C ILE A 292 6.90 0.98 33.13
N SER A 293 8.02 1.51 33.60
CA SER A 293 8.05 2.63 34.56
C SER A 293 8.42 3.90 33.83
N TYR A 294 7.71 5.02 34.08
CA TYR A 294 7.91 6.24 33.31
C TYR A 294 7.55 7.51 34.07
N ASP A 295 8.17 8.60 33.63
CA ASP A 295 7.89 9.97 34.02
C ASP A 295 7.46 10.78 32.80
N LEU A 296 6.55 11.73 32.95
CA LEU A 296 6.04 12.59 31.89
C LEU A 296 6.28 14.07 32.22
N ASP A 297 6.90 14.77 31.28
CA ASP A 297 7.11 16.22 31.37
C ASP A 297 5.89 17.04 30.88
N GLY A 298 4.92 16.39 30.26
CA GLY A 298 3.67 16.98 29.79
C GLY A 298 2.54 15.98 29.73
N ASP A 299 1.31 16.44 29.61
CA ASP A 299 0.14 15.57 29.43
C ASP A 299 0.26 14.80 28.11
N ALA A 300 -0.06 13.53 28.17
CA ALA A 300 0.14 12.64 27.01
C ALA A 300 -0.97 11.61 26.84
N VAL A 301 -1.23 11.30 25.58
CA VAL A 301 -1.87 10.06 25.15
C VAL A 301 -0.77 9.05 24.89
N ILE A 302 -0.78 7.96 25.65
CA ILE A 302 0.22 6.91 25.55
C ILE A 302 -0.44 5.67 24.95
N THR A 303 0.17 5.15 23.88
CA THR A 303 -0.22 3.87 23.29
C THR A 303 0.96 2.92 23.34
N THR A 304 0.76 1.75 23.95
CA THR A 304 1.75 0.68 23.95
C THR A 304 1.30 -0.45 23.03
N ILE A 305 2.22 -0.94 22.22
CA ILE A 305 1.99 -2.03 21.29
C ILE A 305 3.07 -3.08 21.50
N VAL A 306 2.68 -4.32 21.74
CA VAL A 306 3.58 -5.47 21.71
C VAL A 306 3.39 -6.15 20.35
N ALA A 307 4.42 -6.13 19.54
CA ALA A 307 4.46 -6.81 18.26
C ALA A 307 5.42 -8.01 18.31
N ASN A 308 5.12 -9.06 17.57
CA ASN A 308 6.11 -10.12 17.39
C ASN A 308 7.25 -9.63 16.50
N HIS A 309 8.29 -10.44 16.37
CA HIS A 309 9.45 -10.16 15.52
C HIS A 309 9.13 -9.92 14.04
N MET A 310 7.88 -10.15 13.60
CA MET A 310 7.39 -9.88 12.25
C MET A 310 6.65 -8.53 12.16
N GLY A 311 6.61 -7.75 13.25
CA GLY A 311 5.86 -6.51 13.32
C GLY A 311 4.35 -6.67 13.48
N PHE A 312 3.84 -7.91 13.69
CA PHE A 312 2.41 -8.11 13.91
C PHE A 312 2.02 -7.75 15.33
N LEU A 313 0.99 -6.93 15.43
CA LEU A 313 0.38 -6.53 16.68
C LEU A 313 -0.13 -7.77 17.42
N CYS A 314 0.43 -8.02 18.61
CA CYS A 314 -0.01 -9.10 19.51
C CYS A 314 -0.87 -8.56 20.63
N MET A 315 -0.63 -7.32 21.06
CA MET A 315 -1.34 -6.66 22.14
C MET A 315 -1.18 -5.15 21.99
N SER A 316 -2.21 -4.39 22.33
CA SER A 316 -2.11 -2.93 22.45
C SER A 316 -2.90 -2.42 23.63
N ARG A 317 -2.48 -1.28 24.17
CA ARG A 317 -3.18 -0.56 25.25
C ARG A 317 -2.96 0.94 25.06
N GLN A 318 -4.04 1.71 25.21
CA GLN A 318 -4.00 3.16 25.13
C GLN A 318 -4.63 3.79 26.38
N TRP A 319 -4.04 4.89 26.86
CA TRP A 319 -4.58 5.68 27.97
C TRP A 319 -4.05 7.11 27.90
N THR A 320 -4.75 8.02 28.58
CA THR A 320 -4.31 9.39 28.77
C THR A 320 -3.70 9.53 30.16
N GLN A 321 -2.58 10.26 30.27
CA GLN A 321 -1.88 10.48 31.53
C GLN A 321 -1.47 11.95 31.63
N GLU A 322 -1.73 12.58 32.81
CA GLU A 322 -1.25 13.93 33.11
C GLU A 322 0.27 13.92 33.39
N ALA A 323 0.92 15.07 33.23
CA ALA A 323 2.33 15.26 33.58
C ALA A 323 2.60 14.83 35.02
N GLY A 324 3.70 14.15 35.29
CA GLY A 324 4.07 13.68 36.63
C GLY A 324 5.15 12.60 36.59
N GLN A 325 5.49 12.11 37.78
CA GLN A 325 6.58 11.16 37.97
C GLN A 325 6.12 9.87 38.67
N GLY A 326 6.88 8.79 38.47
CA GLY A 326 6.70 7.52 39.15
C GLY A 326 5.52 6.70 38.66
N TYR A 327 5.11 6.88 37.43
CA TYR A 327 4.07 6.07 36.83
C TYR A 327 4.58 4.68 36.46
N SER A 328 3.70 3.69 36.50
CA SER A 328 3.98 2.35 36.02
C SER A 328 2.78 1.72 35.35
N VAL A 329 3.02 0.92 34.33
CA VAL A 329 2.01 0.10 33.67
C VAL A 329 2.56 -1.29 33.45
N GLU A 330 1.70 -2.28 33.64
CA GLU A 330 2.00 -3.70 33.41
C GLU A 330 1.21 -4.20 32.22
N MET A 331 1.88 -4.97 31.37
CA MET A 331 1.27 -5.67 30.23
C MET A 331 1.40 -7.19 30.45
N ASP A 332 0.29 -7.84 30.71
CA ASP A 332 0.23 -9.30 30.89
C ASP A 332 0.27 -10.00 29.53
N CYS A 333 1.40 -10.62 29.22
CA CYS A 333 1.65 -11.34 27.99
C CYS A 333 1.50 -12.86 28.13
N ASN A 334 0.79 -13.37 29.14
CA ASN A 334 0.64 -14.82 29.38
C ASN A 334 0.05 -15.59 28.18
N GLY A 335 -0.76 -14.93 27.36
CA GLY A 335 -1.32 -15.52 26.12
C GLY A 335 -0.32 -15.64 24.96
N LEU A 336 0.85 -15.00 25.06
CA LEU A 336 1.85 -15.01 24.02
C LEU A 336 2.82 -16.19 24.18
N ARG A 337 3.40 -16.64 23.07
CA ARG A 337 4.43 -17.70 23.07
C ARG A 337 5.74 -17.13 23.60
N PRO A 338 6.60 -17.98 24.23
CA PRO A 338 7.96 -17.56 24.51
C PRO A 338 8.69 -17.13 23.23
N GLY A 339 9.40 -16.00 23.28
CA GLY A 339 10.09 -15.48 22.12
C GLY A 339 10.47 -14.01 22.27
N VAL A 340 11.03 -13.47 21.20
CA VAL A 340 11.41 -12.06 21.10
C VAL A 340 10.23 -11.26 20.52
N TYR A 341 9.96 -10.14 21.17
CA TYR A 341 8.92 -9.18 20.79
C TYR A 341 9.50 -7.77 20.75
N ILE A 342 8.82 -6.88 20.06
CA ILE A 342 9.12 -5.46 20.05
C ILE A 342 7.97 -4.75 20.78
N LEU A 343 8.32 -4.02 21.82
CA LEU A 343 7.43 -3.10 22.50
C LEU A 343 7.57 -1.72 21.86
N TYR A 344 6.50 -1.20 21.29
CA TYR A 344 6.41 0.19 20.87
C TYR A 344 5.68 0.99 21.95
N ILE A 345 6.19 2.18 22.23
CA ILE A 345 5.58 3.16 23.15
C ILE A 345 5.40 4.43 22.34
N ASN A 346 4.16 4.74 22.00
CA ASN A 346 3.79 5.98 21.31
C ASN A 346 3.30 6.99 22.35
N VAL A 347 3.89 8.17 22.36
CA VAL A 347 3.55 9.26 23.27
C VAL A 347 3.29 10.52 22.45
N ASN A 348 2.03 10.91 22.31
CA ASN A 348 1.61 12.04 21.49
C ASN A 348 2.16 12.00 20.05
N GLY A 349 2.22 10.80 19.46
CA GLY A 349 2.74 10.61 18.10
C GLY A 349 4.23 10.31 18.00
N LYS A 350 5.05 10.53 19.04
CA LYS A 350 6.45 10.11 19.07
C LYS A 350 6.55 8.66 19.51
N VAL A 351 7.24 7.83 18.72
CA VAL A 351 7.34 6.39 18.93
C VAL A 351 8.73 6.00 19.42
N TYR A 352 8.76 5.23 20.48
CA TYR A 352 9.94 4.57 21.03
C TYR A 352 9.80 3.06 20.87
N SER A 353 10.88 2.35 20.76
CA SER A 353 10.83 0.89 20.60
C SER A 353 11.87 0.18 21.45
N GLU A 354 11.46 -0.91 22.10
CA GLU A 354 12.31 -1.74 22.94
C GLU A 354 12.16 -3.22 22.56
N LYS A 355 13.27 -3.94 22.55
CA LYS A 355 13.29 -5.39 22.36
C LYS A 355 13.02 -6.08 23.69
N VAL A 356 11.96 -6.87 23.79
CA VAL A 356 11.57 -7.62 24.99
C VAL A 356 11.57 -9.11 24.70
N THR A 357 11.92 -9.92 25.68
CA THR A 357 11.90 -11.39 25.58
C THR A 357 10.90 -11.94 26.60
N LEU A 358 9.93 -12.71 26.14
CA LEU A 358 8.86 -13.32 26.95
C LEU A 358 9.10 -14.82 27.14
#